data_f32bfdb95a121b14cda9fbe33941c7c1
#
_entry.id   f32bfdb95a121b14cda9fbe33941c7c1
#
_cell.length_a   1.000
_cell.length_b   1.000
_cell.length_c   1.000
_cell.angle_alpha   90.00
_cell.angle_beta   90.00
_cell.angle_gamma   90.00
#
_symmetry.space_group_name_H-M   'P 1'
#
loop_
_entity.id
_entity.type
_entity.pdbx_description
1 polymer ?
#
loop_
_entity_poly.entity_id
_entity_poly.type
_entity_poly.pdbx_seq_one_letter_code
_entity_poly.pdbx_strand_id
1 'polypeptide(L)'
;MVSLVPAETRTKAADSVSLTQDGDTFVLENNQVKAVVDGKGEVVSFVLKTSGREFAAEPMNRFHLYKDVPRLFDAWDIDSNYIDQEITAAEDVTVTVESTGSLRSVLKVTGRISNSPFVQYIRLDADSTRLEFETAIDWKELHRLLKVGFPVNVFAENGINEMQFGYVERPTRRSRAYEKDRF
;
A
#
# COMPACT_ATOMS: atom_id res chain seq x y z
N MET A 1 30.15 28.26 13.76
CA MET A 1 30.56 26.89 14.08
C MET A 1 29.49 26.32 14.99
N VAL A 2 28.74 25.30 14.51
CA VAL A 2 27.70 24.62 15.32
C VAL A 2 28.39 23.50 16.09
N SER A 3 28.35 23.55 17.42
CA SER A 3 28.89 22.49 18.27
C SER A 3 27.81 21.42 18.50
N LEU A 4 28.07 20.20 18.12
CA LEU A 4 27.21 19.05 18.46
C LEU A 4 27.56 18.62 19.89
N VAL A 5 26.63 18.79 20.81
CA VAL A 5 26.73 18.29 22.19
C VAL A 5 26.03 16.92 22.25
N PRO A 6 26.65 15.87 22.80
CA PRO A 6 25.97 14.60 23.03
C PRO A 6 24.78 14.81 23.97
N ALA A 7 23.58 14.40 23.58
CA ALA A 7 22.45 14.41 24.47
C ALA A 7 22.57 13.25 25.47
N GLU A 8 22.80 13.55 26.74
CA GLU A 8 22.92 12.57 27.82
C GLU A 8 21.59 11.90 28.21
N THR A 9 20.47 12.41 27.73
CA THR A 9 19.15 11.84 27.99
C THR A 9 18.33 11.83 26.71
N ARG A 10 18.05 10.67 26.15
CA ARG A 10 16.99 10.52 25.17
C ARG A 10 15.66 10.68 25.89
N THR A 11 15.08 11.85 25.88
CA THR A 11 13.66 12.02 26.17
C THR A 11 12.89 11.20 25.14
N LYS A 12 12.11 10.22 25.62
CA LYS A 12 11.17 9.50 24.76
C LYS A 12 10.25 10.58 24.16
N ALA A 13 10.24 10.72 22.85
CA ALA A 13 9.33 11.64 22.19
C ALA A 13 7.90 11.33 22.66
N ALA A 14 7.10 12.37 22.92
CA ALA A 14 5.70 12.19 23.32
C ALA A 14 4.94 11.34 22.31
N ASP A 15 5.31 11.47 21.04
CA ASP A 15 4.84 10.64 19.94
C ASP A 15 5.93 9.65 19.54
N SER A 16 5.60 8.38 19.56
CA SER A 16 6.52 7.30 19.16
C SER A 16 5.77 6.26 18.35
N VAL A 17 6.48 5.66 17.42
CA VAL A 17 6.01 4.47 16.69
C VAL A 17 6.68 3.22 17.26
N SER A 18 5.93 2.14 17.29
CA SER A 18 6.41 0.80 17.63
C SER A 18 6.15 -0.17 16.48
N LEU A 19 7.02 -1.17 16.39
CA LEU A 19 6.85 -2.32 15.52
C LEU A 19 7.06 -3.57 16.36
N THR A 20 6.08 -4.45 16.35
CA THR A 20 6.15 -5.76 17.02
C THR A 20 5.86 -6.85 16.01
N GLN A 21 6.46 -8.01 16.21
CA GLN A 21 6.28 -9.19 15.37
C GLN A 21 5.81 -10.37 16.23
N ASP A 22 4.81 -11.08 15.74
CA ASP A 22 4.32 -12.33 16.30
C ASP A 22 4.11 -13.34 15.15
N GLY A 23 5.05 -14.28 15.03
CA GLY A 23 5.11 -15.18 13.89
C GLY A 23 5.24 -14.40 12.57
N ASP A 24 4.28 -14.61 11.68
CA ASP A 24 4.20 -13.94 10.37
C ASP A 24 3.33 -12.69 10.40
N THR A 25 3.00 -12.18 11.56
CA THR A 25 2.19 -10.97 11.73
C THR A 25 3.03 -9.83 12.29
N PHE A 26 2.94 -8.66 11.69
CA PHE A 26 3.65 -7.46 12.06
C PHE A 26 2.68 -6.35 12.43
N VAL A 27 2.87 -5.72 13.57
CA VAL A 27 2.04 -4.61 14.04
C VAL A 27 2.86 -3.34 14.08
N LEU A 28 2.51 -2.37 13.24
CA LEU A 28 3.01 -1.01 13.29
C LEU A 28 1.97 -0.13 14.00
N GLU A 29 2.41 0.58 15.02
CA GLU A 29 1.48 1.34 15.87
C GLU A 29 2.11 2.62 16.38
N ASN A 30 1.35 3.72 16.30
CA ASN A 30 1.66 4.99 16.94
C ASN A 30 0.45 5.50 17.75
N ASN A 31 0.44 6.76 18.17
CA ASN A 31 -0.66 7.33 18.95
C ASN A 31 -1.96 7.45 18.15
N GLN A 32 -1.89 7.48 16.82
CA GLN A 32 -3.01 7.80 15.93
C GLN A 32 -3.59 6.59 15.24
N VAL A 33 -2.73 5.66 14.80
CA VAL A 33 -3.13 4.49 14.01
C VAL A 33 -2.48 3.21 14.51
N LYS A 34 -3.14 2.10 14.20
CA LYS A 34 -2.61 0.75 14.34
C LYS A 34 -2.82 0.02 13.03
N ALA A 35 -1.74 -0.50 12.47
CA ALA A 35 -1.75 -1.30 11.26
C ALA A 35 -1.23 -2.71 11.55
N VAL A 36 -1.89 -3.71 11.00
CA VAL A 36 -1.45 -5.11 11.05
C VAL A 36 -1.12 -5.57 9.64
N VAL A 37 0.10 -6.04 9.46
CA VAL A 37 0.62 -6.56 8.19
C VAL A 37 0.88 -8.05 8.35
N ASP A 38 0.43 -8.85 7.39
CA ASP A 38 0.63 -10.30 7.40
C ASP A 38 1.96 -10.71 6.73
N GLY A 39 2.25 -12.02 6.72
CA GLY A 39 3.45 -12.60 6.11
C GLY A 39 3.53 -12.47 4.58
N LYS A 40 2.48 -11.95 3.94
CA LYS A 40 2.46 -11.62 2.50
C LYS A 40 2.71 -10.13 2.23
N GLY A 41 2.88 -9.32 3.28
CA GLY A 41 3.00 -7.87 3.15
C GLY A 41 1.66 -7.17 2.89
N GLU A 42 0.54 -7.87 3.06
CA GLU A 42 -0.79 -7.31 2.94
C GLU A 42 -1.22 -6.68 4.27
N VAL A 43 -1.89 -5.51 4.22
CA VAL A 43 -2.40 -4.86 5.42
C VAL A 43 -3.78 -5.43 5.73
N VAL A 44 -3.87 -6.27 6.75
CA VAL A 44 -5.10 -6.97 7.13
C VAL A 44 -5.96 -6.20 8.14
N SER A 45 -5.42 -5.15 8.75
CA SER A 45 -6.16 -4.24 9.63
C SER A 45 -5.49 -2.87 9.60
N PHE A 46 -6.29 -1.81 9.53
CA PHE A 46 -5.84 -0.43 9.64
C PHE A 46 -6.85 0.39 10.44
N VAL A 47 -6.56 0.58 11.72
CA VAL A 47 -7.46 1.24 12.68
C VAL A 47 -7.01 2.67 12.95
N LEU A 48 -7.92 3.63 12.79
CA LEU A 48 -7.75 4.99 13.30
C LEU A 48 -8.20 5.03 14.77
N LYS A 49 -7.25 5.22 15.69
CA LYS A 49 -7.47 5.10 17.13
C LYS A 49 -8.44 6.16 17.69
N THR A 50 -8.46 7.36 17.12
CA THR A 50 -9.34 8.44 17.58
C THR A 50 -10.82 8.11 17.44
N SER A 51 -11.19 7.32 16.45
CA SER A 51 -12.58 6.89 16.21
C SER A 51 -12.83 5.42 16.46
N GLY A 52 -11.77 4.60 16.66
CA GLY A 52 -11.85 3.16 16.71
C GLY A 52 -12.26 2.51 15.38
N ARG A 53 -12.24 3.27 14.27
CA ARG A 53 -12.71 2.80 12.98
C ARG A 53 -11.69 1.91 12.29
N GLU A 54 -12.14 0.71 11.88
CA GLU A 54 -11.39 -0.17 10.98
C GLU A 54 -11.63 0.24 9.52
N PHE A 55 -10.55 0.46 8.78
CA PHE A 55 -10.62 0.85 7.36
C PHE A 55 -10.41 -0.33 6.41
N ALA A 56 -9.76 -1.41 6.80
CA ALA A 56 -9.61 -2.57 5.93
C ALA A 56 -10.94 -3.33 5.82
N ALA A 57 -11.51 -3.38 4.62
CA ALA A 57 -12.66 -4.24 4.32
C ALA A 57 -12.19 -5.68 4.00
N GLU A 58 -11.05 -5.78 3.34
CA GLU A 58 -10.32 -6.99 2.99
C GLU A 58 -8.82 -6.66 3.04
N PRO A 59 -7.88 -7.61 2.87
CA PRO A 59 -6.46 -7.32 2.82
C PRO A 59 -6.12 -6.26 1.77
N MET A 60 -5.48 -5.18 2.21
CA MET A 60 -5.05 -4.04 1.39
C MET A 60 -3.56 -4.19 0.99
N ASN A 61 -3.09 -3.39 0.05
CA ASN A 61 -1.74 -3.47 -0.53
C ASN A 61 -1.52 -4.79 -1.29
N ARG A 62 -2.58 -5.35 -1.85
CA ARG A 62 -2.53 -6.60 -2.59
C ARG A 62 -2.23 -6.34 -4.06
N PHE A 63 -1.21 -7.03 -4.58
CA PHE A 63 -0.88 -6.98 -6.00
C PHE A 63 -1.80 -7.88 -6.81
N HIS A 64 -2.29 -7.36 -7.93
CA HIS A 64 -3.12 -8.07 -8.91
C HIS A 64 -2.49 -7.92 -10.28
N LEU A 65 -2.15 -9.02 -10.93
CA LEU A 65 -1.61 -9.03 -12.28
C LEU A 65 -2.67 -9.57 -13.24
N TYR A 66 -2.99 -8.77 -14.25
CA TYR A 66 -3.97 -9.12 -15.26
C TYR A 66 -3.33 -9.26 -16.64
N LYS A 67 -3.96 -10.05 -17.51
CA LYS A 67 -3.66 -10.03 -18.92
C LYS A 67 -4.17 -8.71 -19.53
N ASP A 68 -3.31 -8.05 -20.29
CA ASP A 68 -3.60 -6.79 -20.95
C ASP A 68 -3.23 -6.87 -22.43
N VAL A 69 -4.21 -7.24 -23.25
CA VAL A 69 -4.08 -7.35 -24.71
C VAL A 69 -5.28 -6.66 -25.32
N PRO A 70 -5.26 -5.32 -25.39
CA PRO A 70 -6.39 -4.58 -25.94
C PRO A 70 -6.53 -4.83 -27.43
N ARG A 71 -7.76 -4.79 -27.93
CA ARG A 71 -8.08 -5.00 -29.34
C ARG A 71 -7.54 -3.89 -30.25
N LEU A 72 -7.45 -2.67 -29.71
CA LEU A 72 -6.99 -1.47 -30.41
C LEU A 72 -6.13 -0.65 -29.44
N PHE A 73 -5.14 0.06 -29.96
CA PHE A 73 -4.37 1.05 -29.24
C PHE A 73 -3.65 0.51 -27.98
N ASP A 74 -2.81 -0.48 -28.16
CA ASP A 74 -2.08 -1.21 -27.11
C ASP A 74 -1.42 -0.25 -26.13
N ALA A 75 -0.93 0.74 -26.15
CA ALA A 75 -0.40 1.61 -25.10
C ALA A 75 -1.40 2.65 -24.55
N TRP A 76 -2.63 2.67 -25.08
CA TRP A 76 -3.60 3.74 -24.82
C TRP A 76 -4.92 3.24 -24.27
N ASP A 77 -5.21 1.98 -24.45
CA ASP A 77 -6.50 1.40 -24.10
C ASP A 77 -6.36 0.15 -23.24
N ILE A 78 -7.34 -0.09 -22.38
CA ILE A 78 -7.49 -1.28 -21.58
C ILE A 78 -8.88 -1.84 -21.86
N ASP A 79 -8.98 -3.07 -22.34
CA ASP A 79 -10.27 -3.70 -22.58
C ASP A 79 -11.01 -3.96 -21.26
N SER A 80 -12.31 -3.70 -21.22
CA SER A 80 -13.13 -3.75 -19.99
C SER A 80 -13.19 -5.14 -19.34
N ASN A 81 -12.87 -6.20 -20.08
CA ASN A 81 -12.84 -7.58 -19.61
C ASN A 81 -11.51 -7.98 -18.95
N TYR A 82 -10.57 -7.06 -18.75
CA TYR A 82 -9.30 -7.38 -18.07
C TYR A 82 -9.54 -7.96 -16.67
N ILE A 83 -10.58 -7.49 -15.98
CA ILE A 83 -10.91 -7.90 -14.62
C ILE A 83 -11.19 -9.41 -14.50
N ASP A 84 -11.68 -10.03 -15.57
CA ASP A 84 -11.95 -11.47 -15.65
C ASP A 84 -10.70 -12.28 -16.04
N GLN A 85 -9.55 -11.61 -16.21
CA GLN A 85 -8.30 -12.20 -16.71
C GLN A 85 -7.15 -12.02 -15.71
N GLU A 86 -7.43 -12.12 -14.41
CA GLU A 86 -6.39 -12.15 -13.39
C GLU A 86 -5.51 -13.40 -13.55
N ILE A 87 -4.19 -13.21 -13.51
CA ILE A 87 -3.20 -14.26 -13.73
C ILE A 87 -2.64 -14.78 -12.41
N THR A 88 -2.14 -13.87 -11.59
CA THR A 88 -1.48 -14.20 -10.34
C THR A 88 -1.47 -13.02 -9.37
N ALA A 89 -1.20 -13.32 -8.11
CA ALA A 89 -0.80 -12.36 -7.09
C ALA A 89 0.73 -12.39 -6.89
N ALA A 90 1.24 -11.71 -5.88
CA ALA A 90 2.64 -11.81 -5.49
C ALA A 90 2.96 -13.21 -4.95
N GLU A 91 4.14 -13.72 -5.32
CA GLU A 91 4.65 -15.04 -4.94
C GLU A 91 6.01 -14.93 -4.25
N ASP A 92 6.41 -15.98 -3.54
CA ASP A 92 7.69 -16.07 -2.82
C ASP A 92 7.94 -14.84 -1.92
N VAL A 93 6.86 -14.36 -1.28
CA VAL A 93 6.92 -13.15 -0.46
C VAL A 93 7.60 -13.42 0.86
N THR A 94 8.49 -12.52 1.24
CA THR A 94 9.15 -12.51 2.55
C THR A 94 9.03 -11.12 3.15
N VAL A 95 8.55 -11.05 4.39
CA VAL A 95 8.46 -9.80 5.16
C VAL A 95 9.51 -9.83 6.27
N THR A 96 10.28 -8.76 6.37
CA THR A 96 11.32 -8.60 7.40
C THR A 96 11.23 -7.23 8.04
N VAL A 97 11.68 -7.14 9.29
CA VAL A 97 11.83 -5.85 9.97
C VAL A 97 13.12 -5.19 9.47
N GLU A 98 12.99 -4.10 8.73
CA GLU A 98 14.13 -3.33 8.23
C GLU A 98 14.70 -2.39 9.30
N SER A 99 13.82 -1.69 10.01
CA SER A 99 14.22 -0.83 11.12
C SER A 99 13.10 -0.62 12.12
N THR A 100 13.51 -0.46 13.39
CA THR A 100 12.64 -0.04 14.49
C THR A 100 13.21 1.20 15.12
N GLY A 101 12.46 2.28 15.10
CA GLY A 101 12.89 3.54 15.72
C GLY A 101 11.71 4.27 16.34
N SER A 102 11.97 5.15 17.30
CA SER A 102 10.91 5.93 17.94
C SER A 102 10.22 6.91 16.99
N LEU A 103 10.91 7.36 15.94
CA LEU A 103 10.37 8.31 14.96
C LEU A 103 9.80 7.62 13.73
N ARG A 104 10.35 6.47 13.33
CA ARG A 104 9.94 5.71 12.15
C ARG A 104 10.22 4.22 12.34
N SER A 105 9.26 3.40 11.94
CA SER A 105 9.42 1.96 11.81
C SER A 105 9.17 1.52 10.37
N VAL A 106 9.94 0.54 9.90
CA VAL A 106 9.93 0.11 8.49
C VAL A 106 9.92 -1.41 8.40
N LEU A 107 8.99 -1.95 7.63
CA LEU A 107 9.01 -3.31 7.13
C LEU A 107 9.57 -3.31 5.70
N LYS A 108 10.34 -4.34 5.38
CA LYS A 108 10.77 -4.65 4.02
C LYS A 108 10.08 -5.90 3.54
N VAL A 109 9.43 -5.80 2.40
CA VAL A 109 8.76 -6.90 1.71
C VAL A 109 9.54 -7.17 0.43
N THR A 110 9.90 -8.41 0.19
CA THR A 110 10.51 -8.87 -1.07
C THR A 110 9.71 -10.01 -1.63
N GLY A 111 9.65 -10.11 -2.94
CA GLY A 111 8.93 -11.18 -3.62
C GLY A 111 9.03 -11.02 -5.13
N ARG A 112 8.15 -11.70 -5.84
CA ARG A 112 8.03 -11.56 -7.29
C ARG A 112 6.57 -11.52 -7.71
N ILE A 113 6.30 -10.87 -8.82
CA ILE A 113 5.02 -10.84 -9.50
C ILE A 113 5.28 -11.46 -10.86
N SER A 114 4.89 -12.75 -11.05
CA SER A 114 5.30 -13.55 -12.22
C SER A 114 6.84 -13.61 -12.32
N ASN A 115 7.45 -13.06 -13.37
CA ASN A 115 8.91 -13.02 -13.55
C ASN A 115 9.58 -11.75 -13.00
N SER A 116 8.81 -10.84 -12.46
CA SER A 116 9.23 -9.51 -12.06
C SER A 116 9.50 -9.45 -10.56
N PRO A 117 10.77 -9.44 -10.10
CA PRO A 117 11.07 -9.29 -8.68
C PRO A 117 10.72 -7.88 -8.20
N PHE A 118 10.31 -7.76 -6.93
CA PHE A 118 10.03 -6.49 -6.30
C PHE A 118 10.62 -6.39 -4.90
N VAL A 119 10.83 -5.15 -4.48
CA VAL A 119 11.11 -4.75 -3.11
C VAL A 119 10.14 -3.65 -2.73
N GLN A 120 9.48 -3.79 -1.59
CA GLN A 120 8.60 -2.77 -1.06
C GLN A 120 8.97 -2.46 0.39
N TYR A 121 8.95 -1.17 0.74
CA TYR A 121 9.08 -0.70 2.11
C TYR A 121 7.73 -0.17 2.58
N ILE A 122 7.26 -0.69 3.72
CA ILE A 122 6.05 -0.22 4.40
C ILE A 122 6.49 0.55 5.63
N ARG A 123 6.12 1.83 5.72
CA ARG A 123 6.60 2.76 6.74
C ARG A 123 5.48 3.37 7.53
N LEU A 124 5.71 3.53 8.82
CA LEU A 124 4.87 4.34 9.71
C LEU A 124 5.74 5.31 10.51
N ASP A 125 5.41 6.59 10.44
CA ASP A 125 6.03 7.63 11.24
C ASP A 125 5.28 7.87 12.55
N ALA A 126 5.97 8.39 13.56
CA ALA A 126 5.46 8.57 14.92
C ALA A 126 4.22 9.47 14.99
N ASP A 127 4.15 10.50 14.14
CA ASP A 127 3.10 11.52 14.11
C ASP A 127 2.17 11.42 12.91
N SER A 128 2.23 10.31 12.15
CA SER A 128 1.50 10.12 10.90
C SER A 128 0.22 9.30 11.10
N THR A 129 -0.84 9.69 10.39
CA THR A 129 -2.05 8.86 10.21
C THR A 129 -1.98 7.98 8.95
N ARG A 130 -0.84 7.95 8.24
CA ARG A 130 -0.69 7.25 6.96
C ARG A 130 0.37 6.17 7.06
N LEU A 131 0.11 5.01 6.43
CA LEU A 131 1.14 4.11 6.00
C LEU A 131 1.70 4.59 4.65
N GLU A 132 3.02 4.54 4.51
CA GLU A 132 3.69 4.84 3.26
C GLU A 132 4.23 3.56 2.63
N PHE A 133 4.02 3.41 1.33
CA PHE A 133 4.49 2.29 0.53
C PHE A 133 5.46 2.81 -0.53
N GLU A 134 6.69 2.35 -0.49
CA GLU A 134 7.68 2.61 -1.53
C GLU A 134 8.02 1.29 -2.21
N THR A 135 7.68 1.16 -3.48
CA THR A 135 7.81 -0.10 -4.21
C THR A 135 8.71 0.08 -5.42
N ALA A 136 9.74 -0.76 -5.52
CA ALA A 136 10.59 -0.89 -6.69
C ALA A 136 10.36 -2.26 -7.32
N ILE A 137 10.08 -2.28 -8.63
CA ILE A 137 9.81 -3.49 -9.40
C ILE A 137 10.77 -3.54 -10.59
N ASP A 138 11.50 -4.65 -10.73
CA ASP A 138 12.26 -4.93 -11.96
C ASP A 138 11.31 -5.61 -12.97
N TRP A 139 10.58 -4.76 -13.73
CA TRP A 139 9.48 -5.20 -14.59
C TRP A 139 9.97 -5.98 -15.80
N LYS A 140 9.49 -7.22 -15.97
CA LYS A 140 9.87 -8.15 -17.03
C LYS A 140 8.68 -8.69 -17.83
N GLU A 141 7.51 -8.11 -17.62
CA GLU A 141 6.28 -8.62 -18.22
C GLU A 141 5.91 -7.82 -19.48
N LEU A 142 5.34 -8.53 -20.45
CA LEU A 142 4.75 -7.95 -21.66
C LEU A 142 3.24 -8.20 -21.65
N HIS A 143 2.46 -7.23 -22.10
CA HIS A 143 1.00 -7.30 -22.16
C HIS A 143 0.38 -7.69 -20.81
N ARG A 144 0.78 -6.98 -19.76
CA ARG A 144 0.30 -7.17 -18.37
C ARG A 144 -0.07 -5.84 -17.76
N LEU A 145 -1.16 -5.85 -17.01
CA LEU A 145 -1.60 -4.74 -16.18
C LEU A 145 -1.39 -5.12 -14.71
N LEU A 146 -0.56 -4.37 -14.02
CA LEU A 146 -0.37 -4.50 -12.58
C LEU A 146 -1.24 -3.48 -11.85
N LYS A 147 -2.02 -3.94 -10.88
CA LYS A 147 -2.80 -3.10 -9.98
C LYS A 147 -2.47 -3.43 -8.53
N VAL A 148 -2.67 -2.46 -7.65
CA VAL A 148 -2.58 -2.64 -6.19
C VAL A 148 -3.95 -2.36 -5.59
N GLY A 149 -4.50 -3.35 -4.89
CA GLY A 149 -5.80 -3.27 -4.27
C GLY A 149 -5.73 -2.66 -2.87
N PHE A 150 -6.65 -1.72 -2.59
CA PHE A 150 -6.90 -1.16 -1.26
C PHE A 150 -8.41 -1.19 -0.99
N PRO A 151 -9.00 -2.36 -0.72
CA PRO A 151 -10.41 -2.45 -0.37
C PRO A 151 -10.66 -1.82 0.99
N VAL A 152 -11.33 -0.67 0.99
CA VAL A 152 -11.58 0.11 2.20
C VAL A 152 -13.04 0.05 2.62
N ASN A 153 -13.28 -0.03 3.93
CA ASN A 153 -14.61 -0.01 4.52
C ASN A 153 -15.18 1.43 4.56
N VAL A 154 -15.31 2.01 3.36
CA VAL A 154 -15.84 3.37 3.14
C VAL A 154 -16.88 3.32 2.05
N PHE A 155 -18.09 3.78 2.36
CA PHE A 155 -19.11 4.02 1.36
C PHE A 155 -19.02 5.48 0.89
N ALA A 156 -18.85 5.67 -0.42
CA ALA A 156 -18.86 6.98 -1.05
C ALA A 156 -19.46 6.86 -2.47
N GLU A 157 -20.30 7.80 -2.88
CA GLU A 157 -20.84 7.81 -4.22
C GLU A 157 -19.81 8.28 -5.25
N ASN A 158 -18.89 9.15 -4.83
CA ASN A 158 -17.84 9.70 -5.66
C ASN A 158 -16.47 9.56 -4.98
N GLY A 159 -15.44 9.33 -5.79
CA GLY A 159 -14.04 9.43 -5.42
C GLY A 159 -13.46 10.74 -5.92
N ILE A 160 -12.61 11.36 -5.10
CA ILE A 160 -11.85 12.56 -5.48
C ILE A 160 -10.45 12.10 -5.85
N ASN A 161 -10.06 12.34 -7.10
CA ASN A 161 -8.76 11.96 -7.62
C ASN A 161 -7.92 13.21 -7.88
N GLU A 162 -6.69 13.22 -7.38
CA GLU A 162 -5.73 14.27 -7.68
C GLU A 162 -5.39 14.27 -9.18
N MET A 163 -5.26 15.45 -9.74
CA MET A 163 -4.74 15.68 -11.08
C MET A 163 -3.89 16.96 -11.09
N GLN A 164 -3.20 17.20 -12.20
CA GLN A 164 -2.39 18.40 -12.35
C GLN A 164 -3.24 19.66 -12.13
N PHE A 165 -2.78 20.53 -11.23
CA PHE A 165 -3.41 21.81 -10.86
C PHE A 165 -4.79 21.70 -10.17
N GLY A 166 -5.17 20.52 -9.66
CA GLY A 166 -6.43 20.39 -8.96
C GLY A 166 -6.85 18.95 -8.69
N TYR A 167 -8.13 18.72 -8.76
CA TYR A 167 -8.71 17.38 -8.58
C TYR A 167 -9.88 17.17 -9.54
N VAL A 168 -10.23 15.92 -9.76
CA VAL A 168 -11.43 15.51 -10.47
C VAL A 168 -12.27 14.60 -9.60
N GLU A 169 -13.55 14.88 -9.52
CA GLU A 169 -14.54 14.05 -8.84
C GLU A 169 -15.17 13.07 -9.83
N ARG A 170 -15.21 11.78 -9.49
CA ARG A 170 -15.70 10.72 -10.33
C ARG A 170 -16.57 9.75 -9.55
N PRO A 171 -17.64 9.20 -10.14
CA PRO A 171 -18.46 8.20 -9.47
C PRO A 171 -17.64 6.95 -9.18
N THR A 172 -17.88 6.33 -8.01
CA THR A 172 -17.22 5.08 -7.60
C THR A 172 -17.78 3.86 -8.32
N ARG A 173 -18.94 3.98 -8.97
CA ARG A 173 -19.55 2.91 -9.76
C ARG A 173 -19.03 2.91 -11.21
N ARG A 174 -18.80 1.72 -11.75
CA ARG A 174 -18.52 1.51 -13.18
C ARG A 174 -19.82 1.39 -13.95
N SER A 175 -20.30 2.46 -14.55
CA SER A 175 -21.55 2.48 -15.31
C SER A 175 -21.36 2.74 -16.80
N ARG A 176 -20.13 3.09 -17.23
CA ARG A 176 -19.84 3.46 -18.62
C ARG A 176 -18.58 2.74 -19.10
N ALA A 177 -18.52 2.48 -20.40
CA ALA A 177 -17.41 1.73 -21.02
C ALA A 177 -16.03 2.37 -20.81
N TYR A 178 -15.95 3.69 -20.70
CA TYR A 178 -14.69 4.40 -20.45
C TYR A 178 -14.27 4.46 -18.96
N GLU A 179 -15.07 3.90 -18.07
CA GLU A 179 -14.75 3.79 -16.64
C GLU A 179 -14.05 2.45 -16.28
N LYS A 180 -13.64 1.70 -17.29
CA LYS A 180 -13.09 0.36 -17.17
C LYS A 180 -11.73 0.29 -16.44
N ASP A 181 -10.94 1.33 -16.52
CA ASP A 181 -9.60 1.43 -15.96
C ASP A 181 -9.55 2.01 -14.55
N ARG A 182 -10.70 2.41 -14.00
CA ARG A 182 -10.84 2.91 -12.65
C ARG A 182 -11.14 1.78 -11.67
N PHE A 183 -10.45 1.75 -10.52
CA PHE A 183 -10.62 0.84 -9.37
C PHE A 183 -10.14 -0.59 -9.60
#